data_f7d5eb2fd4b97d7a3934c11d9bb4cb51
#
_entry.id   f7d5eb2fd4b97d7a3934c11d9bb4cb51
#
_cell.length_a   1.000
_cell.length_b   1.000
_cell.length_c   1.000
_cell.angle_alpha   90.00
_cell.angle_beta   90.00
_cell.angle_gamma   90.00
#
_symmetry.space_group_name_H-M   'P 1'
#
loop_
_entity.id
_entity.type
_entity.pdbx_description
1 polymer ?
#
loop_
_entity_poly.entity_id
_entity_poly.type
_entity_poly.pdbx_seq_one_letter_code
_entity_poly.pdbx_strand_id
1 'polypeptide(L)'
;GPTIALNVTSINDGSIDASDALAEQLGVPVVMVSSDLLDAPAVYRFMGKLFGVEEQAEALAAYAEETFNAISSLDIPHEEKVRIYYGNGEDSLETAPAGSSHGQLIDLVNAVNVADLELGDGSRVQISAEQLLAWDPDVIIVNGEPKADMTGSAAAEAILADPLFATLKAVQNGAVYGTPNAPFSWVDRPPGPNRIVGMRWLSGLIYPTYLNFDVDEEVREFFQLFYHVELSDEQLTQLYNGTL
;
A
#
# COMPACT_ATOMS: atom_id res chain seq x y z
N GLY A 1 -18.72 5.86 28.19
CA GLY A 1 -18.57 4.91 27.08
C GLY A 1 -18.59 5.65 25.75
N PRO A 2 -18.23 5.03 24.63
CA PRO A 2 -18.32 5.65 23.32
C PRO A 2 -19.79 5.96 22.97
N THR A 3 -20.02 6.99 22.19
CA THR A 3 -21.36 7.35 21.70
C THR A 3 -21.63 6.81 20.30
N ILE A 4 -20.57 6.36 19.61
CA ILE A 4 -20.58 5.80 18.27
C ILE A 4 -19.38 4.87 18.11
N ALA A 5 -19.48 3.84 17.28
CA ALA A 5 -18.37 3.01 16.83
C ALA A 5 -18.22 3.16 15.30
N LEU A 6 -16.99 3.08 14.81
CA LEU A 6 -16.69 3.05 13.38
C LEU A 6 -16.21 1.65 12.98
N ASN A 7 -16.75 1.15 11.87
CA ASN A 7 -16.27 -0.08 11.24
C ASN A 7 -15.76 0.24 9.83
N VAL A 8 -14.44 0.18 9.65
CA VAL A 8 -13.78 0.38 8.35
C VAL A 8 -13.64 -0.99 7.70
N THR A 9 -14.42 -1.26 6.66
CA THR A 9 -14.50 -2.61 6.06
C THR A 9 -14.99 -2.55 4.62
N SER A 10 -14.88 -3.67 3.89
CA SER A 10 -15.60 -3.84 2.64
C SER A 10 -17.09 -3.97 2.93
N ILE A 11 -17.91 -3.13 2.30
CA ILE A 11 -19.36 -3.07 2.55
C ILE A 11 -20.04 -4.16 1.73
N ASN A 12 -20.59 -5.16 2.42
CA ASN A 12 -21.37 -6.27 1.85
C ASN A 12 -22.36 -6.78 2.90
N ASP A 13 -23.27 -7.68 2.52
CA ASP A 13 -24.33 -8.18 3.40
C ASP A 13 -23.77 -8.76 4.71
N GLY A 14 -22.68 -9.56 4.64
CA GLY A 14 -22.08 -10.15 5.84
C GLY A 14 -21.46 -9.11 6.78
N SER A 15 -20.84 -8.06 6.26
CA SER A 15 -20.27 -6.98 7.08
C SER A 15 -21.37 -6.06 7.67
N ILE A 16 -22.50 -5.92 6.97
CA ILE A 16 -23.68 -5.21 7.47
C ILE A 16 -24.26 -5.98 8.67
N ASP A 17 -24.56 -7.28 8.50
CA ASP A 17 -25.09 -8.14 9.56
C ASP A 17 -24.17 -8.15 10.80
N ALA A 18 -22.85 -8.23 10.58
CA ALA A 18 -21.87 -8.18 11.67
C ALA A 18 -21.86 -6.83 12.40
N SER A 19 -22.04 -5.73 11.67
CA SER A 19 -22.10 -4.38 12.25
C SER A 19 -23.39 -4.14 13.02
N ASP A 20 -24.50 -4.66 12.55
CA ASP A 20 -25.78 -4.60 13.26
C ASP A 20 -25.72 -5.41 14.57
N ALA A 21 -25.17 -6.63 14.53
CA ALA A 21 -24.95 -7.42 15.73
C ALA A 21 -24.02 -6.73 16.72
N LEU A 22 -22.98 -6.06 16.23
CA LEU A 22 -22.07 -5.29 17.09
C LEU A 22 -22.77 -4.06 17.72
N ALA A 23 -23.63 -3.38 16.98
CA ALA A 23 -24.41 -2.25 17.49
C ALA A 23 -25.34 -2.69 18.62
N GLU A 24 -26.01 -3.84 18.47
CA GLU A 24 -26.84 -4.42 19.52
C GLU A 24 -26.03 -4.77 20.79
N GLN A 25 -24.83 -5.37 20.62
CA GLN A 25 -23.96 -5.74 21.75
C GLN A 25 -23.40 -4.52 22.49
N LEU A 26 -23.01 -3.49 21.76
CA LEU A 26 -22.41 -2.28 22.32
C LEU A 26 -23.44 -1.29 22.87
N GLY A 27 -24.68 -1.36 22.39
CA GLY A 27 -25.72 -0.39 22.70
C GLY A 27 -25.45 1.01 22.14
N VAL A 28 -24.63 1.12 21.09
CA VAL A 28 -24.33 2.37 20.38
C VAL A 28 -24.38 2.15 18.87
N PRO A 29 -24.66 3.20 18.07
CA PRO A 29 -24.62 3.09 16.62
C PRO A 29 -23.24 2.65 16.12
N VAL A 30 -23.20 1.74 15.13
CA VAL A 30 -22.02 1.38 14.38
C VAL A 30 -22.13 1.98 12.98
N VAL A 31 -21.22 2.89 12.65
CA VAL A 31 -21.15 3.50 11.32
C VAL A 31 -20.11 2.77 10.50
N MET A 32 -20.53 2.25 9.35
CA MET A 32 -19.65 1.58 8.41
C MET A 32 -19.12 2.58 7.38
N VAL A 33 -17.83 2.48 7.08
CA VAL A 33 -17.18 3.22 6.00
C VAL A 33 -16.37 2.25 5.14
N SER A 34 -16.29 2.53 3.84
CA SER A 34 -15.53 1.69 2.90
C SER A 34 -14.04 1.66 3.24
N SER A 35 -13.44 0.48 3.14
CA SER A 35 -11.99 0.27 3.20
C SER A 35 -11.33 0.28 1.82
N ASP A 36 -12.09 0.47 0.74
CA ASP A 36 -11.52 0.64 -0.60
C ASP A 36 -10.72 1.94 -0.68
N LEU A 37 -9.51 1.85 -1.24
CA LEU A 37 -8.61 2.99 -1.32
C LEU A 37 -9.20 4.13 -2.15
N LEU A 38 -9.89 3.81 -3.23
CA LEU A 38 -10.48 4.83 -4.12
C LEU A 38 -11.69 5.54 -3.52
N ASP A 39 -12.32 4.95 -2.50
CA ASP A 39 -13.41 5.59 -1.76
C ASP A 39 -12.91 6.59 -0.70
N ALA A 40 -11.61 6.65 -0.42
CA ALA A 40 -11.04 7.45 0.64
C ALA A 40 -11.49 8.93 0.62
N PRO A 41 -11.55 9.65 -0.51
CA PRO A 41 -12.02 11.03 -0.52
C PRO A 41 -13.47 11.17 -0.03
N ALA A 42 -14.35 10.28 -0.47
CA ALA A 42 -15.75 10.28 -0.05
C ALA A 42 -15.90 9.92 1.43
N VAL A 43 -15.10 8.97 1.91
CA VAL A 43 -15.04 8.56 3.33
C VAL A 43 -14.58 9.72 4.20
N TYR A 44 -13.51 10.43 3.82
CA TYR A 44 -13.03 11.59 4.58
C TYR A 44 -14.10 12.69 4.67
N ARG A 45 -14.71 13.05 3.56
CA ARG A 45 -15.79 14.06 3.54
C ARG A 45 -17.00 13.65 4.40
N PHE A 46 -17.37 12.38 4.35
CA PHE A 46 -18.43 11.83 5.21
C PHE A 46 -18.06 11.94 6.68
N MET A 47 -16.85 11.50 7.06
CA MET A 47 -16.36 11.55 8.44
C MET A 47 -16.21 13.01 8.92
N GLY A 48 -15.77 13.91 8.04
CA GLY A 48 -15.72 15.35 8.33
C GLY A 48 -17.06 15.90 8.80
N LYS A 49 -18.13 15.59 8.07
CA LYS A 49 -19.49 15.97 8.45
C LYS A 49 -19.96 15.30 9.73
N LEU A 50 -19.60 14.01 9.92
CA LEU A 50 -19.99 13.24 11.10
C LEU A 50 -19.38 13.83 12.39
N PHE A 51 -18.15 14.31 12.31
CA PHE A 51 -17.39 14.82 13.47
C PHE A 51 -17.30 16.36 13.55
N GLY A 52 -17.83 17.08 12.56
CA GLY A 52 -17.76 18.55 12.53
C GLY A 52 -16.37 19.11 12.26
N VAL A 53 -15.58 18.41 11.41
CA VAL A 53 -14.21 18.77 11.03
C VAL A 53 -14.05 18.81 9.51
N GLU A 54 -15.02 19.43 8.83
CA GLU A 54 -15.15 19.40 7.37
C GLU A 54 -13.96 20.00 6.65
N GLU A 55 -13.36 21.07 7.19
CA GLU A 55 -12.22 21.74 6.56
C GLU A 55 -11.00 20.82 6.51
N GLN A 56 -10.67 20.14 7.62
CA GLN A 56 -9.58 19.17 7.65
C GLN A 56 -9.88 17.96 6.75
N ALA A 57 -11.11 17.45 6.82
CA ALA A 57 -11.53 16.32 6.00
C ALA A 57 -11.46 16.62 4.50
N GLU A 58 -11.78 17.84 4.09
CA GLU A 58 -11.64 18.27 2.68
C GLU A 58 -10.16 18.31 2.26
N ALA A 59 -9.25 18.78 3.12
CA ALA A 59 -7.83 18.77 2.82
C ALA A 59 -7.29 17.33 2.62
N LEU A 60 -7.70 16.37 3.47
CA LEU A 60 -7.34 14.95 3.32
C LEU A 60 -7.94 14.37 2.03
N ALA A 61 -9.19 14.70 1.71
CA ALA A 61 -9.86 14.23 0.52
C ALA A 61 -9.20 14.78 -0.76
N ALA A 62 -8.84 16.07 -0.77
CA ALA A 62 -8.17 16.71 -1.89
C ALA A 62 -6.81 16.06 -2.18
N TYR A 63 -5.98 15.85 -1.15
CA TYR A 63 -4.70 15.16 -1.31
C TYR A 63 -4.86 13.76 -1.94
N ALA A 64 -5.87 12.99 -1.49
CA ALA A 64 -6.14 11.67 -2.05
C ALA A 64 -6.59 11.77 -3.53
N GLU A 65 -7.51 12.69 -3.87
CA GLU A 65 -7.96 12.91 -5.23
C GLU A 65 -6.84 13.36 -6.16
N GLU A 66 -5.98 14.29 -5.70
CA GLU A 66 -4.82 14.74 -6.45
C GLU A 66 -3.85 13.60 -6.73
N THR A 67 -3.60 12.74 -5.72
CA THR A 67 -2.77 11.55 -5.89
C THR A 67 -3.36 10.61 -6.93
N PHE A 68 -4.65 10.28 -6.82
CA PHE A 68 -5.30 9.36 -7.76
C PHE A 68 -5.30 9.93 -9.19
N ASN A 69 -5.59 11.22 -9.35
CA ASN A 69 -5.60 11.89 -10.64
C ASN A 69 -4.18 11.98 -11.25
N ALA A 70 -3.17 12.37 -10.47
CA ALA A 70 -1.80 12.49 -10.94
C ALA A 70 -1.28 11.15 -11.48
N ILE A 71 -1.54 10.05 -10.76
CA ILE A 71 -1.02 8.73 -11.11
C ILE A 71 -1.85 8.08 -12.21
N SER A 72 -3.19 8.17 -12.17
CA SER A 72 -4.05 7.60 -13.21
C SER A 72 -3.90 8.31 -14.56
N SER A 73 -3.44 9.56 -14.57
CA SER A 73 -3.19 10.34 -15.79
C SER A 73 -1.85 10.05 -16.46
N LEU A 74 -0.98 9.24 -15.83
CA LEU A 74 0.28 8.84 -16.44
C LEU A 74 0.02 7.96 -17.66
N ASP A 75 0.44 8.46 -18.83
CA ASP A 75 0.32 7.71 -20.11
C ASP A 75 1.55 6.81 -20.28
N ILE A 76 1.53 5.67 -19.59
CA ILE A 76 2.59 4.68 -19.65
C ILE A 76 2.32 3.72 -20.81
N PRO A 77 3.16 3.69 -21.85
CA PRO A 77 3.03 2.72 -22.93
C PRO A 77 3.02 1.29 -22.41
N HIS A 78 2.25 0.41 -23.04
CA HIS A 78 2.10 -0.97 -22.56
C HIS A 78 3.44 -1.70 -22.42
N GLU A 79 4.36 -1.47 -23.37
CA GLU A 79 5.71 -2.05 -23.41
C GLU A 79 6.66 -1.49 -22.35
N GLU A 80 6.31 -0.33 -21.74
CA GLU A 80 7.10 0.31 -20.68
C GLU A 80 6.52 0.05 -19.29
N LYS A 81 5.42 -0.69 -19.20
CA LYS A 81 4.85 -1.06 -17.90
C LYS A 81 5.79 -1.96 -17.13
N VAL A 82 6.19 -1.49 -15.95
CA VAL A 82 7.09 -2.22 -15.05
C VAL A 82 6.38 -3.44 -14.47
N ARG A 83 7.04 -4.60 -14.53
CA ARG A 83 6.56 -5.87 -14.00
C ARG A 83 7.05 -6.05 -12.57
N ILE A 84 6.13 -6.08 -11.61
CA ILE A 84 6.44 -6.08 -10.18
C ILE A 84 6.06 -7.40 -9.54
N TYR A 85 6.98 -7.94 -8.73
CA TYR A 85 6.69 -8.95 -7.73
C TYR A 85 6.55 -8.31 -6.35
N TYR A 86 5.51 -8.65 -5.60
CA TYR A 86 5.30 -8.22 -4.22
C TYR A 86 5.45 -9.40 -3.25
N GLY A 87 6.58 -9.44 -2.56
CA GLY A 87 6.94 -10.52 -1.61
C GLY A 87 6.54 -10.19 -0.17
N ASN A 88 6.07 -11.22 0.53
CA ASN A 88 5.69 -11.19 1.94
C ASN A 88 6.16 -12.47 2.63
N GLY A 89 6.06 -12.53 3.96
CA GLY A 89 6.52 -13.65 4.77
C GLY A 89 8.04 -13.63 4.99
N GLU A 90 8.55 -14.57 5.79
CA GLU A 90 9.97 -14.62 6.15
C GLU A 90 10.89 -14.90 4.95
N ASP A 91 10.41 -15.70 4.00
CA ASP A 91 11.14 -16.08 2.78
C ASP A 91 10.82 -15.16 1.58
N SER A 92 9.94 -14.17 1.78
CA SER A 92 9.42 -13.28 0.73
C SER A 92 8.75 -14.02 -0.44
N LEU A 93 8.29 -15.27 -0.24
CA LEU A 93 7.64 -16.11 -1.24
C LEU A 93 6.12 -16.21 -1.06
N GLU A 94 5.54 -15.50 -0.10
CA GLU A 94 4.10 -15.24 -0.10
C GLU A 94 3.81 -14.00 -0.95
N THR A 95 2.83 -14.06 -1.84
CA THR A 95 2.46 -12.93 -2.72
C THR A 95 0.98 -12.66 -2.75
N ALA A 96 0.61 -11.44 -3.09
CA ALA A 96 -0.77 -11.05 -3.32
C ALA A 96 -1.07 -11.13 -4.83
N PRO A 97 -2.03 -11.98 -5.26
CA PRO A 97 -2.39 -12.12 -6.67
C PRO A 97 -2.85 -10.80 -7.31
N ALA A 98 -2.63 -10.67 -8.61
CA ALA A 98 -3.17 -9.57 -9.41
C ALA A 98 -4.71 -9.50 -9.27
N GLY A 99 -5.27 -8.30 -9.17
CA GLY A 99 -6.70 -8.08 -8.93
C GLY A 99 -7.16 -8.34 -7.49
N SER A 100 -6.27 -8.77 -6.57
CA SER A 100 -6.61 -8.87 -5.15
C SER A 100 -6.56 -7.49 -4.47
N SER A 101 -7.32 -7.34 -3.38
CA SER A 101 -7.27 -6.10 -2.57
C SER A 101 -5.88 -5.79 -2.01
N HIS A 102 -5.05 -6.82 -1.81
CA HIS A 102 -3.68 -6.71 -1.30
C HIS A 102 -2.65 -6.38 -2.40
N GLY A 103 -2.95 -6.71 -3.67
CA GLY A 103 -2.16 -6.34 -4.84
C GLY A 103 -2.61 -5.03 -5.50
N GLN A 104 -3.72 -4.45 -5.08
CA GLN A 104 -4.40 -3.32 -5.71
C GLN A 104 -3.48 -2.13 -6.00
N LEU A 105 -2.54 -1.83 -5.10
CA LEU A 105 -1.66 -0.67 -5.27
C LEU A 105 -0.78 -0.79 -6.51
N ILE A 106 -0.33 -1.99 -6.87
CA ILE A 106 0.46 -2.24 -8.07
C ILE A 106 -0.36 -1.91 -9.33
N ASP A 107 -1.63 -2.33 -9.35
CA ASP A 107 -2.53 -2.05 -10.48
C ASP A 107 -2.81 -0.55 -10.59
N LEU A 108 -3.02 0.14 -9.46
CA LEU A 108 -3.31 1.58 -9.41
C LEU A 108 -2.15 2.47 -9.87
N VAL A 109 -0.91 2.00 -9.78
CA VAL A 109 0.25 2.75 -10.30
C VAL A 109 0.60 2.39 -11.75
N ASN A 110 -0.31 1.79 -12.51
CA ASN A 110 -0.12 1.38 -13.89
C ASN A 110 1.00 0.34 -14.11
N ALA A 111 1.42 -0.39 -13.08
CA ALA A 111 2.37 -1.48 -13.18
C ALA A 111 1.67 -2.81 -13.50
N VAL A 112 2.45 -3.86 -13.72
CA VAL A 112 1.97 -5.22 -13.93
C VAL A 112 2.35 -6.08 -12.73
N ASN A 113 1.39 -6.52 -11.96
CA ASN A 113 1.63 -7.55 -10.94
C ASN A 113 1.91 -8.89 -11.63
N VAL A 114 3.11 -9.44 -11.45
CA VAL A 114 3.50 -10.72 -12.10
C VAL A 114 2.80 -11.93 -11.52
N ALA A 115 2.19 -11.81 -10.34
CA ALA A 115 1.44 -12.87 -9.68
C ALA A 115 0.03 -13.01 -10.29
N ASP A 116 -0.04 -13.37 -11.58
CA ASP A 116 -1.29 -13.72 -12.27
C ASP A 116 -1.71 -15.13 -11.82
N LEU A 117 -2.33 -15.19 -10.65
CA LEU A 117 -2.77 -16.40 -9.97
C LEU A 117 -4.27 -16.33 -9.70
N GLU A 118 -4.93 -17.50 -9.59
CA GLU A 118 -6.32 -17.54 -9.17
C GLU A 118 -6.48 -16.94 -7.76
N LEU A 119 -7.48 -16.07 -7.60
CA LEU A 119 -7.87 -15.55 -6.31
C LEU A 119 -8.53 -16.70 -5.51
N GLY A 120 -7.77 -17.26 -4.56
CA GLY A 120 -8.30 -18.22 -3.60
C GLY A 120 -9.05 -17.52 -2.46
N ASP A 121 -9.47 -18.30 -1.47
CA ASP A 121 -10.14 -17.78 -0.26
C ASP A 121 -9.16 -16.99 0.65
N GLY A 122 -7.86 -17.06 0.38
CA GLY A 122 -6.80 -16.36 1.10
C GLY A 122 -6.39 -15.06 0.42
N SER A 123 -5.91 -14.11 1.22
CA SER A 123 -5.41 -12.81 0.73
C SER A 123 -4.00 -12.90 0.13
N ARG A 124 -3.30 -14.00 0.36
CA ARG A 124 -1.94 -14.26 -0.11
C ARG A 124 -1.81 -15.72 -0.53
N VAL A 125 -0.89 -15.97 -1.45
CA VAL A 125 -0.59 -17.28 -2.00
C VAL A 125 0.91 -17.54 -1.82
N GLN A 126 1.27 -18.70 -1.26
CA GLN A 126 2.64 -19.17 -1.21
C GLN A 126 3.05 -19.67 -2.60
N ILE A 127 4.19 -19.20 -3.08
CA ILE A 127 4.79 -19.64 -4.35
C ILE A 127 6.12 -20.35 -4.11
N SER A 128 6.64 -21.01 -5.13
CA SER A 128 8.00 -21.55 -5.09
C SER A 128 9.02 -20.53 -5.63
N ALA A 129 10.28 -20.71 -5.28
CA ALA A 129 11.36 -19.89 -5.83
C ALA A 129 11.46 -20.05 -7.37
N GLU A 130 11.20 -21.25 -7.90
CA GLU A 130 11.16 -21.49 -9.35
C GLU A 130 10.06 -20.68 -10.04
N GLN A 131 8.92 -20.48 -9.38
CA GLN A 131 7.87 -19.66 -9.92
C GLN A 131 8.29 -18.19 -10.01
N LEU A 132 8.96 -17.66 -8.97
CA LEU A 132 9.52 -16.31 -9.00
C LEU A 132 10.58 -16.16 -10.10
N LEU A 133 11.47 -17.14 -10.23
CA LEU A 133 12.47 -17.19 -11.30
C LEU A 133 11.81 -17.22 -12.70
N ALA A 134 10.71 -17.96 -12.86
CA ALA A 134 9.99 -18.03 -14.13
C ALA A 134 9.29 -16.72 -14.48
N TRP A 135 8.79 -15.99 -13.50
CA TRP A 135 8.19 -14.66 -13.71
C TRP A 135 9.23 -13.60 -14.08
N ASP A 136 10.45 -13.68 -13.55
CA ASP A 136 11.56 -12.75 -13.80
C ASP A 136 11.10 -11.28 -13.81
N PRO A 137 10.65 -10.72 -12.66
CA PRO A 137 10.14 -9.37 -12.56
C PRO A 137 11.22 -8.33 -12.81
N ASP A 138 10.80 -7.13 -13.25
CA ASP A 138 11.69 -5.98 -13.41
C ASP A 138 12.03 -5.32 -12.07
N VAL A 139 11.06 -5.34 -11.14
CA VAL A 139 11.17 -4.80 -9.79
C VAL A 139 10.61 -5.81 -8.79
N ILE A 140 11.26 -5.94 -7.65
CA ILE A 140 10.76 -6.67 -6.49
C ILE A 140 10.54 -5.66 -5.36
N ILE A 141 9.34 -5.63 -4.80
CA ILE A 141 9.07 -4.95 -3.54
C ILE A 141 8.74 -5.99 -2.48
N VAL A 142 9.29 -5.85 -1.29
CA VAL A 142 9.08 -6.81 -0.21
C VAL A 142 8.63 -6.13 1.07
N ASN A 143 7.71 -6.77 1.74
CA ASN A 143 7.30 -6.35 3.07
C ASN A 143 8.23 -6.97 4.12
N GLY A 144 8.42 -6.29 5.24
CA GLY A 144 9.05 -6.91 6.39
C GLY A 144 8.11 -7.93 7.04
N GLU A 145 8.65 -8.79 7.88
CA GLU A 145 7.87 -9.73 8.69
C GLU A 145 8.03 -9.39 10.18
N PRO A 146 7.05 -8.68 10.76
CA PRO A 146 7.14 -8.24 12.16
C PRO A 146 7.30 -9.38 13.18
N LYS A 147 6.76 -10.58 12.86
CA LYS A 147 6.91 -11.75 13.72
C LYS A 147 8.33 -12.29 13.76
N ALA A 148 9.09 -12.05 12.68
CA ALA A 148 10.50 -12.40 12.57
C ALA A 148 11.43 -11.22 12.93
N ASP A 149 10.87 -10.08 13.41
CA ASP A 149 11.62 -8.83 13.66
C ASP A 149 12.41 -8.37 12.42
N MET A 150 11.83 -8.57 11.23
CA MET A 150 12.45 -8.27 9.94
C MET A 150 11.79 -7.05 9.30
N THR A 151 12.59 -6.02 9.01
CA THR A 151 12.15 -4.84 8.25
C THR A 151 12.04 -5.16 6.75
N GLY A 152 11.33 -4.31 5.99
CA GLY A 152 11.29 -4.42 4.54
C GLY A 152 12.68 -4.34 3.90
N SER A 153 13.53 -3.45 4.41
CA SER A 153 14.93 -3.34 3.93
C SER A 153 15.74 -4.60 4.19
N ALA A 154 15.60 -5.20 5.37
CA ALA A 154 16.28 -6.47 5.68
C ALA A 154 15.80 -7.61 4.78
N ALA A 155 14.50 -7.67 4.46
CA ALA A 155 13.94 -8.63 3.51
C ALA A 155 14.50 -8.41 2.08
N ALA A 156 14.62 -7.15 1.65
CA ALA A 156 15.20 -6.81 0.35
C ALA A 156 16.69 -7.19 0.27
N GLU A 157 17.47 -6.90 1.31
CA GLU A 157 18.88 -7.30 1.42
C GLU A 157 19.03 -8.82 1.38
N ALA A 158 18.14 -9.58 2.03
CA ALA A 158 18.15 -11.03 2.00
C ALA A 158 17.97 -11.58 0.58
N ILE A 159 17.03 -11.04 -0.21
CA ILE A 159 16.83 -11.43 -1.62
C ILE A 159 18.07 -11.08 -2.46
N LEU A 160 18.62 -9.86 -2.28
CA LEU A 160 19.79 -9.41 -3.04
C LEU A 160 21.04 -10.28 -2.75
N ALA A 161 21.15 -10.81 -1.54
CA ALA A 161 22.27 -11.64 -1.12
C ALA A 161 22.10 -13.13 -1.44
N ASP A 162 20.90 -13.60 -1.78
CA ASP A 162 20.63 -15.01 -2.01
C ASP A 162 21.09 -15.44 -3.42
N PRO A 163 22.07 -16.37 -3.53
CA PRO A 163 22.53 -16.89 -4.83
C PRO A 163 21.42 -17.50 -5.68
N LEU A 164 20.34 -17.98 -5.07
CA LEU A 164 19.19 -18.57 -5.77
C LEU A 164 18.54 -17.56 -6.71
N PHE A 165 18.48 -16.30 -6.30
CA PHE A 165 17.83 -15.21 -7.06
C PHE A 165 18.78 -14.36 -7.91
N ALA A 166 20.08 -14.70 -7.94
CA ALA A 166 21.11 -13.91 -8.63
C ALA A 166 20.87 -13.72 -10.14
N THR A 167 20.03 -14.56 -10.76
CA THR A 167 19.70 -14.47 -12.20
C THR A 167 18.49 -13.59 -12.49
N LEU A 168 17.70 -13.19 -11.49
CA LEU A 168 16.56 -12.32 -11.68
C LEU A 168 17.00 -10.92 -12.17
N LYS A 169 16.28 -10.37 -13.12
CA LYS A 169 16.51 -8.98 -13.63
C LYS A 169 16.51 -7.96 -12.49
N ALA A 170 15.51 -8.05 -11.59
CA ALA A 170 15.43 -7.15 -10.45
C ALA A 170 16.69 -7.19 -9.58
N VAL A 171 17.24 -8.39 -9.30
CA VAL A 171 18.46 -8.56 -8.51
C VAL A 171 19.68 -8.04 -9.25
N GLN A 172 19.83 -8.36 -10.54
CA GLN A 172 20.97 -7.90 -11.35
C GLN A 172 21.01 -6.36 -11.49
N ASN A 173 19.85 -5.73 -11.51
CA ASN A 173 19.71 -4.27 -11.61
C ASN A 173 19.68 -3.57 -10.24
N GLY A 174 19.72 -4.30 -9.12
CA GLY A 174 19.55 -3.73 -7.79
C GLY A 174 18.15 -3.18 -7.53
N ALA A 175 17.16 -3.61 -8.29
CA ALA A 175 15.76 -3.16 -8.23
C ALA A 175 14.92 -4.01 -7.26
N VAL A 176 15.44 -4.23 -6.05
CA VAL A 176 14.77 -4.93 -4.95
C VAL A 176 14.65 -3.97 -3.77
N TYR A 177 13.44 -3.68 -3.35
CA TYR A 177 13.16 -2.64 -2.37
C TYR A 177 12.28 -3.14 -1.24
N GLY A 178 12.62 -2.75 -0.01
CA GLY A 178 11.73 -2.89 1.13
C GLY A 178 10.61 -1.85 1.06
N THR A 179 9.39 -2.26 1.39
CA THR A 179 8.28 -1.31 1.47
C THR A 179 8.39 -0.48 2.75
N PRO A 180 8.22 0.86 2.69
CA PRO A 180 8.11 1.66 3.90
C PRO A 180 6.93 1.20 4.75
N ASN A 181 7.10 1.18 6.07
CA ASN A 181 6.13 0.59 7.01
C ASN A 181 5.92 1.45 8.28
N ALA A 182 6.20 2.72 8.24
CA ALA A 182 5.96 3.62 9.37
C ALA A 182 4.93 4.70 8.99
N PRO A 183 3.91 4.94 9.86
CA PRO A 183 3.58 4.11 11.03
C PRO A 183 2.90 2.78 10.65
N PHE A 184 2.54 2.58 9.39
CA PHE A 184 1.92 1.37 8.83
C PHE A 184 2.41 1.14 7.40
N SER A 185 2.18 -0.07 6.86
CA SER A 185 2.56 -0.40 5.48
C SER A 185 1.98 0.60 4.47
N TRP A 186 2.84 1.03 3.53
CA TRP A 186 2.45 1.93 2.46
C TRP A 186 1.84 1.19 1.26
N VAL A 187 1.92 -0.14 1.25
CA VAL A 187 1.45 -0.95 0.12
C VAL A 187 0.17 -1.71 0.45
N ASP A 188 0.08 -2.31 1.65
CA ASP A 188 -0.95 -3.29 1.92
C ASP A 188 -1.68 -3.05 3.26
N ARG A 189 -1.21 -3.62 4.37
CA ARG A 189 -1.93 -3.68 5.65
C ARG A 189 -1.31 -2.85 6.77
N PRO A 190 -2.17 -2.30 7.64
CA PRO A 190 -3.64 -2.27 7.56
C PRO A 190 -4.10 -1.40 6.39
N PRO A 191 -5.31 -1.67 5.80
CA PRO A 191 -5.87 -0.76 4.81
C PRO A 191 -6.10 0.61 5.47
N GLY A 192 -5.45 1.63 4.95
CA GLY A 192 -5.44 2.95 5.57
C GLY A 192 -4.84 4.02 4.65
N PRO A 193 -4.71 5.26 5.15
CA PRO A 193 -4.25 6.39 4.37
C PRO A 193 -2.82 6.23 3.81
N ASN A 194 -1.97 5.43 4.48
CA ASN A 194 -0.60 5.21 4.03
C ASN A 194 -0.49 4.65 2.61
N ARG A 195 -1.53 3.95 2.14
CA ARG A 195 -1.57 3.46 0.76
C ARG A 195 -1.69 4.59 -0.26
N ILE A 196 -2.19 5.77 0.12
CA ILE A 196 -2.25 6.95 -0.74
C ILE A 196 -0.83 7.45 -1.01
N VAL A 197 -0.03 7.68 0.03
CA VAL A 197 1.38 8.07 -0.14
C VAL A 197 2.20 6.92 -0.74
N GLY A 198 1.82 5.68 -0.50
CA GLY A 198 2.40 4.50 -1.14
C GLY A 198 2.30 4.51 -2.66
N MET A 199 1.20 5.03 -3.22
CA MET A 199 1.08 5.23 -4.67
C MET A 199 2.11 6.25 -5.18
N ARG A 200 2.31 7.38 -4.49
CA ARG A 200 3.33 8.39 -4.83
C ARG A 200 4.73 7.78 -4.79
N TRP A 201 5.06 7.10 -3.69
CA TRP A 201 6.35 6.43 -3.50
C TRP A 201 6.63 5.39 -4.59
N LEU A 202 5.70 4.45 -4.82
CA LEU A 202 5.91 3.39 -5.79
C LEU A 202 5.99 3.92 -7.21
N SER A 203 5.16 4.90 -7.58
CA SER A 203 5.25 5.56 -8.88
C SER A 203 6.59 6.27 -9.07
N GLY A 204 7.11 6.93 -8.02
CA GLY A 204 8.44 7.55 -8.03
C GLY A 204 9.56 6.56 -8.24
N LEU A 205 9.41 5.36 -7.67
CA LEU A 205 10.39 4.29 -7.79
C LEU A 205 10.46 3.70 -9.21
N ILE A 206 9.28 3.50 -9.85
CA ILE A 206 9.20 2.76 -11.11
C ILE A 206 9.07 3.65 -12.36
N TYR A 207 8.56 4.87 -12.21
CA TYR A 207 8.30 5.80 -13.32
C TYR A 207 8.82 7.22 -13.10
N PRO A 208 10.06 7.42 -12.60
CA PRO A 208 10.54 8.73 -12.19
C PRO A 208 10.54 9.77 -13.34
N THR A 209 10.65 9.32 -14.59
CA THR A 209 10.68 10.21 -15.77
C THR A 209 9.29 10.64 -16.25
N TYR A 210 8.24 9.99 -15.77
CA TYR A 210 6.85 10.31 -16.10
C TYR A 210 6.18 11.24 -15.09
N LEU A 211 6.79 11.38 -13.89
CA LEU A 211 6.21 12.18 -12.83
C LEU A 211 6.42 13.69 -13.06
N ASN A 212 5.43 14.46 -12.65
CA ASN A 212 5.47 15.93 -12.61
C ASN A 212 5.48 16.49 -11.18
N PHE A 213 5.80 15.65 -10.19
CA PHE A 213 5.88 15.99 -8.77
C PHE A 213 7.15 15.41 -8.14
N ASP A 214 7.58 15.99 -7.03
CA ASP A 214 8.68 15.50 -6.21
C ASP A 214 8.13 14.55 -5.12
N VAL A 215 8.62 13.31 -5.10
CA VAL A 215 8.12 12.28 -4.17
C VAL A 215 8.42 12.64 -2.72
N ASP A 216 9.57 13.24 -2.45
CA ASP A 216 9.98 13.59 -1.09
C ASP A 216 9.10 14.73 -0.54
N GLU A 217 8.76 15.71 -1.39
CA GLU A 217 7.83 16.78 -1.03
C GLU A 217 6.44 16.22 -0.74
N GLU A 218 5.93 15.32 -1.59
CA GLU A 218 4.62 14.67 -1.43
C GLU A 218 4.55 13.80 -0.15
N VAL A 219 5.62 13.09 0.18
CA VAL A 219 5.69 12.32 1.43
C VAL A 219 5.68 13.25 2.65
N ARG A 220 6.41 14.38 2.60
CA ARG A 220 6.39 15.37 3.69
C ARG A 220 5.00 15.97 3.88
N GLU A 221 4.35 16.37 2.77
CA GLU A 221 2.99 16.89 2.80
C GLU A 221 2.01 15.88 3.39
N PHE A 222 2.10 14.60 2.98
CA PHE A 222 1.29 13.54 3.55
C PHE A 222 1.46 13.45 5.06
N PHE A 223 2.68 13.42 5.57
CA PHE A 223 2.92 13.31 7.01
C PHE A 223 2.46 14.55 7.78
N GLN A 224 2.65 15.73 7.20
CA GLN A 224 2.13 16.98 7.78
C GLN A 224 0.60 16.96 7.87
N LEU A 225 -0.06 16.52 6.80
CA LEU A 225 -1.52 16.57 6.67
C LEU A 225 -2.21 15.48 7.48
N PHE A 226 -1.73 14.24 7.41
CA PHE A 226 -2.39 13.07 8.01
C PHE A 226 -1.92 12.77 9.43
N TYR A 227 -0.68 13.11 9.77
CA TYR A 227 -0.07 12.79 11.06
C TYR A 227 0.38 14.01 11.87
N HIS A 228 0.29 15.22 11.28
CA HIS A 228 0.74 16.48 11.90
C HIS A 228 2.23 16.44 12.29
N VAL A 229 3.05 15.78 11.46
CA VAL A 229 4.48 15.61 11.65
C VAL A 229 5.23 16.28 10.51
N GLU A 230 6.16 17.17 10.83
CA GLU A 230 7.14 17.71 9.89
C GLU A 230 8.35 16.77 9.85
N LEU A 231 8.59 16.13 8.70
CA LEU A 231 9.71 15.22 8.54
C LEU A 231 11.00 15.97 8.23
N SER A 232 12.07 15.68 8.97
CA SER A 232 13.43 16.05 8.59
C SER A 232 13.96 15.15 7.45
N ASP A 233 15.07 15.55 6.80
CA ASP A 233 15.74 14.72 5.78
C ASP A 233 16.21 13.38 6.34
N GLU A 234 16.67 13.37 7.59
CA GLU A 234 17.06 12.14 8.28
C GLU A 234 15.88 11.21 8.50
N GLN A 235 14.75 11.74 8.98
CA GLN A 235 13.52 10.93 9.19
C GLN A 235 12.95 10.40 7.88
N LEU A 236 12.98 11.18 6.80
CA LEU A 236 12.56 10.72 5.48
C LEU A 236 13.44 9.56 5.00
N THR A 237 14.75 9.67 5.15
CA THR A 237 15.69 8.59 4.85
C THR A 237 15.42 7.34 5.69
N GLN A 238 15.15 7.52 6.98
CA GLN A 238 14.81 6.41 7.90
C GLN A 238 13.50 5.73 7.52
N LEU A 239 12.48 6.50 7.08
CA LEU A 239 11.22 5.94 6.54
C LEU A 239 11.47 5.01 5.37
N TYR A 240 12.22 5.46 4.37
CA TYR A 240 12.52 4.66 3.18
C TYR A 240 13.37 3.42 3.50
N ASN A 241 14.24 3.52 4.48
CA ASN A 241 15.08 2.42 4.94
C ASN A 241 14.38 1.51 5.98
N GLY A 242 13.14 1.81 6.35
CA GLY A 242 12.39 1.03 7.33
C GLY A 242 13.00 1.04 8.73
N THR A 243 13.70 2.12 9.09
CA THR A 243 14.39 2.27 10.39
C THR A 243 13.77 3.33 11.30
N LEU A 244 12.66 3.95 10.87
CA LEU A 244 11.86 4.90 11.66
C LEU A 244 10.77 4.16 12.41
#